data_12cd636dcd7a784b999d6b2a276156a9
#
_entry.id   12cd636dcd7a784b999d6b2a276156a9
#
_cell.length_a   1.000
_cell.length_b   1.000
_cell.length_c   1.000
_cell.angle_alpha   90.00
_cell.angle_beta   90.00
_cell.angle_gamma   90.00
#
_symmetry.space_group_name_H-M   'P 1'
#
loop_
_entity.id
_entity.type
_entity.pdbx_description
1 polymer ?
#
loop_
_entity_poly.entity_id
_entity_poly.type
_entity_poly.pdbx_seq_one_letter_code
_entity_poly.pdbx_strand_id
1 'polypeptide(L)'
;MNNSNKEKAKSSEQKINKTKSTNELFNNNLNNKFSYCTKEAKDYADSFRDSLKKKDKNNIYNICEDGIPDDLPILRAYIWKINLGYLPIDTDQWDNELSKKRGEYQQFKKLIKEKLQKEIESKDYKSKELLEQIIKDVYRTNMQLSFFFQSTNKSKVFNKEEILNIYEKRKNWDFSKIKDVYQYDNFENETHSDVLIRILFTYSYIIKDVSYHQGMNELLAPIYYCYSYDKLGEEETEADIEADSFWSFLNLMNNLKNNFDNDQEGLFFKSELLGRCLEIVDKNIYLSLLEKNVKNEYFCCRWFIMLFSQDFEIGDILRLWDLILSNKNKNYYVFYISLGIIIMRKKIIINGDMAEILQCFQKLDDILCDNLIIIARQIKEKWKSKLDKNIISQSEKEF
;
A
#
# COMPACT_ATOMS: atom_id res chain seq x y z
N MET A 1 13.66 -55.43 40.00
CA MET A 1 13.71 -53.96 40.15
C MET A 1 14.90 -53.45 39.35
N ASN A 2 14.85 -53.29 38.02
CA ASN A 2 15.91 -52.61 37.22
C ASN A 2 15.54 -52.40 35.75
N ASN A 3 14.26 -52.41 35.38
CA ASN A 3 13.85 -52.13 33.98
C ASN A 3 12.90 -50.95 33.81
N SER A 4 12.50 -50.27 34.88
CA SER A 4 11.55 -49.13 34.80
C SER A 4 12.25 -47.75 34.72
N ASN A 5 13.58 -47.67 34.88
CA ASN A 5 14.31 -46.39 34.85
C ASN A 5 15.04 -46.10 33.54
N LYS A 6 15.02 -47.00 32.54
CA LYS A 6 15.58 -46.76 31.22
C LYS A 6 14.57 -46.24 30.18
N GLU A 7 13.30 -46.37 30.42
CA GLU A 7 12.28 -45.83 29.51
C GLU A 7 11.89 -44.37 29.80
N LYS A 8 12.13 -43.88 31.03
CA LYS A 8 11.89 -42.47 31.38
C LYS A 8 13.01 -41.48 30.93
N ALA A 9 14.15 -42.01 30.54
CA ALA A 9 15.24 -41.15 30.02
C ALA A 9 15.24 -40.99 28.49
N LYS A 10 14.34 -41.66 27.76
CA LYS A 10 14.19 -41.56 26.31
C LYS A 10 13.03 -40.67 25.85
N SER A 11 12.21 -40.10 26.78
CA SER A 11 11.09 -39.26 26.45
C SER A 11 11.34 -37.77 26.65
N SER A 12 12.56 -37.34 26.97
CA SER A 12 12.92 -35.92 27.18
C SER A 12 13.88 -35.32 26.14
N GLU A 13 14.22 -36.06 25.10
CA GLU A 13 14.72 -35.48 23.86
C GLU A 13 13.55 -35.14 22.92
N GLN A 14 12.59 -34.35 23.39
CA GLN A 14 11.82 -33.55 22.47
C GLN A 14 12.79 -32.59 21.80
N LYS A 15 13.04 -32.84 20.51
CA LYS A 15 13.67 -31.91 19.60
C LYS A 15 12.99 -30.57 19.82
N ILE A 16 13.69 -29.64 20.45
CA ILE A 16 13.41 -28.22 20.34
C ILE A 16 13.66 -27.93 18.87
N ASN A 17 12.62 -28.05 18.05
CA ASN A 17 12.63 -27.48 16.73
C ASN A 17 12.82 -25.98 16.94
N LYS A 18 14.06 -25.50 16.83
CA LYS A 18 14.32 -24.07 16.74
C LYS A 18 13.48 -23.57 15.57
N THR A 19 12.42 -22.83 15.86
CA THR A 19 11.70 -22.07 14.84
C THR A 19 12.73 -21.16 14.18
N LYS A 20 12.81 -21.23 12.86
CA LYS A 20 13.71 -20.37 12.07
C LYS A 20 13.32 -18.92 12.29
N SER A 21 14.29 -18.03 12.37
CA SER A 21 14.00 -16.58 12.43
C SER A 21 13.35 -16.10 11.12
N THR A 22 12.61 -15.00 11.19
CA THR A 22 11.98 -14.40 10.00
C THR A 22 13.01 -14.08 8.91
N ASN A 23 14.21 -13.64 9.29
CA ASN A 23 15.31 -13.39 8.35
C ASN A 23 15.82 -14.68 7.71
N GLU A 24 15.92 -15.80 8.44
CA GLU A 24 16.27 -17.10 7.89
C GLU A 24 15.20 -17.60 6.91
N LEU A 25 13.92 -17.44 7.26
CA LEU A 25 12.79 -17.81 6.40
C LEU A 25 12.77 -16.98 5.11
N PHE A 26 12.97 -15.67 5.22
CA PHE A 26 13.08 -14.79 4.07
C PHE A 26 14.21 -15.23 3.12
N ASN A 27 15.42 -15.45 3.64
CA ASN A 27 16.56 -15.85 2.84
C ASN A 27 16.38 -17.24 2.21
N ASN A 28 15.78 -18.20 2.93
CA ASN A 28 15.48 -19.53 2.40
C ASN A 28 14.45 -19.47 1.27
N ASN A 29 13.37 -18.71 1.44
CA ASN A 29 12.34 -18.55 0.42
C ASN A 29 12.92 -17.89 -0.84
N LEU A 30 13.69 -16.83 -0.67
CA LEU A 30 14.37 -16.15 -1.76
C LEU A 30 15.31 -17.09 -2.52
N ASN A 31 16.12 -17.90 -1.81
CA ASN A 31 17.01 -18.87 -2.43
C ASN A 31 16.26 -19.97 -3.19
N ASN A 32 15.12 -20.44 -2.67
CA ASN A 32 14.31 -21.45 -3.34
C ASN A 32 13.74 -20.96 -4.67
N LYS A 33 13.46 -19.66 -4.77
CA LYS A 33 12.93 -19.03 -5.99
C LYS A 33 14.03 -18.71 -7.02
N PHE A 34 15.28 -18.61 -6.63
CA PHE A 34 16.40 -18.24 -7.52
C PHE A 34 16.57 -19.15 -8.74
N SER A 35 16.14 -20.42 -8.67
CA SER A 35 16.21 -21.34 -9.81
C SER A 35 15.31 -20.91 -10.98
N TYR A 36 14.27 -20.15 -10.70
CA TYR A 36 13.24 -19.70 -11.66
C TYR A 36 13.33 -18.23 -12.02
N CYS A 37 14.23 -17.46 -11.36
CA CYS A 37 14.32 -16.03 -11.54
C CYS A 37 15.37 -15.63 -12.57
N THR A 38 15.18 -14.45 -13.16
CA THR A 38 16.15 -13.81 -14.04
C THR A 38 17.46 -13.52 -13.30
N LYS A 39 18.55 -13.31 -14.06
CA LYS A 39 19.83 -12.90 -13.47
C LYS A 39 19.68 -11.53 -12.79
N GLU A 40 18.93 -10.63 -13.40
CA GLU A 40 18.67 -9.30 -12.89
C GLU A 40 17.99 -9.35 -11.51
N ALA A 41 16.94 -10.16 -11.35
CA ALA A 41 16.27 -10.33 -10.07
C ALA A 41 17.19 -10.89 -8.98
N LYS A 42 18.13 -11.78 -9.33
CA LYS A 42 19.14 -12.29 -8.40
C LYS A 42 20.10 -11.20 -7.94
N ASP A 43 20.59 -10.40 -8.89
CA ASP A 43 21.51 -9.29 -8.60
C ASP A 43 20.83 -8.26 -7.67
N TYR A 44 19.53 -7.99 -7.88
CA TYR A 44 18.70 -7.15 -6.99
C TYR A 44 18.59 -7.75 -5.58
N ALA A 45 18.28 -9.04 -5.48
CA ALA A 45 18.16 -9.71 -4.19
C ALA A 45 19.48 -9.72 -3.42
N ASP A 46 20.60 -9.91 -4.10
CA ASP A 46 21.92 -9.88 -3.48
C ASP A 46 22.27 -8.45 -3.02
N SER A 47 21.98 -7.43 -3.83
CA SER A 47 22.14 -6.03 -3.44
C SER A 47 21.29 -5.67 -2.22
N PHE A 48 20.05 -6.16 -2.15
CA PHE A 48 19.18 -5.96 -0.99
C PHE A 48 19.75 -6.64 0.26
N ARG A 49 20.19 -7.90 0.16
CA ARG A 49 20.83 -8.62 1.28
C ARG A 49 22.08 -7.90 1.81
N ASP A 50 22.88 -7.37 0.90
CA ASP A 50 24.09 -6.61 1.27
C ASP A 50 23.73 -5.30 1.96
N SER A 51 22.65 -4.64 1.53
CA SER A 51 22.14 -3.44 2.19
C SER A 51 21.66 -3.74 3.61
N LEU A 52 20.96 -4.87 3.83
CA LEU A 52 20.54 -5.31 5.16
C LEU A 52 21.75 -5.58 6.07
N LYS A 53 22.76 -6.32 5.57
CA LYS A 53 24.00 -6.62 6.33
C LYS A 53 24.75 -5.36 6.72
N LYS A 54 24.81 -4.36 5.83
CA LYS A 54 25.49 -3.07 6.05
C LYS A 54 24.61 -2.06 6.78
N LYS A 55 23.34 -2.36 7.00
CA LYS A 55 22.30 -1.46 7.52
C LYS A 55 22.20 -0.17 6.71
N ASP A 56 22.39 -0.28 5.39
CA ASP A 56 22.37 0.85 4.44
C ASP A 56 20.96 1.08 3.87
N LYS A 57 20.19 1.91 4.56
CA LYS A 57 18.84 2.28 4.15
C LYS A 57 18.82 3.09 2.85
N ASN A 58 19.87 3.88 2.58
CA ASN A 58 19.92 4.67 1.36
C ASN A 58 20.05 3.77 0.14
N ASN A 59 20.83 2.68 0.23
CA ASN A 59 20.90 1.73 -0.86
C ASN A 59 19.58 0.98 -1.08
N ILE A 60 18.80 0.72 -0.01
CA ILE A 60 17.44 0.15 -0.17
C ILE A 60 16.53 1.14 -0.91
N TYR A 61 16.62 2.43 -0.65
CA TYR A 61 15.90 3.44 -1.44
C TYR A 61 16.33 3.45 -2.90
N ASN A 62 17.63 3.34 -3.20
CA ASN A 62 18.14 3.29 -4.57
C ASN A 62 17.62 2.04 -5.31
N ILE A 63 17.69 0.86 -4.68
CA ILE A 63 17.14 -0.39 -5.23
C ILE A 63 15.65 -0.22 -5.58
N CYS A 64 14.89 0.41 -4.69
CA CYS A 64 13.47 0.65 -4.88
C CYS A 64 13.23 1.67 -6.01
N GLU A 65 14.06 2.72 -6.11
CA GLU A 65 14.00 3.72 -7.18
C GLU A 65 14.29 3.10 -8.55
N ASP A 66 15.21 2.16 -8.64
CA ASP A 66 15.54 1.46 -9.88
C ASP A 66 14.41 0.54 -10.38
N GLY A 67 13.45 0.22 -9.51
CA GLY A 67 12.31 -0.65 -9.78
C GLY A 67 12.61 -2.10 -9.38
N ILE A 68 11.66 -2.71 -8.68
CA ILE A 68 11.82 -4.05 -8.12
C ILE A 68 11.32 -5.07 -9.15
N PRO A 69 12.11 -6.11 -9.47
CA PRO A 69 11.70 -7.16 -10.41
C PRO A 69 10.43 -7.89 -9.99
N ASP A 70 9.52 -8.13 -10.94
CA ASP A 70 8.23 -8.77 -10.68
C ASP A 70 8.32 -10.28 -10.46
N ASP A 71 9.41 -10.92 -10.89
CA ASP A 71 9.68 -12.35 -10.69
C ASP A 71 10.16 -12.69 -9.26
N LEU A 72 10.33 -11.67 -8.40
CA LEU A 72 10.59 -11.82 -6.96
C LEU A 72 9.63 -10.96 -6.11
N PRO A 73 8.31 -11.24 -6.10
CA PRO A 73 7.32 -10.41 -5.38
C PRO A 73 7.60 -10.28 -3.88
N ILE A 74 8.16 -11.33 -3.24
CA ILE A 74 8.55 -11.29 -1.83
C ILE A 74 9.58 -10.19 -1.54
N LEU A 75 10.47 -9.90 -2.48
CA LEU A 75 11.46 -8.84 -2.36
C LEU A 75 10.77 -7.48 -2.24
N ARG A 76 9.78 -7.23 -3.12
CA ARG A 76 8.98 -5.99 -3.08
C ARG A 76 8.28 -5.82 -1.73
N ALA A 77 7.63 -6.87 -1.22
CA ALA A 77 6.94 -6.83 0.06
C ALA A 77 7.87 -6.41 1.21
N TYR A 78 9.06 -6.98 1.31
CA TYR A 78 10.01 -6.65 2.38
C TYR A 78 10.64 -5.27 2.21
N ILE A 79 10.98 -4.86 0.99
CA ILE A 79 11.46 -3.50 0.71
C ILE A 79 10.39 -2.47 1.09
N TRP A 80 9.12 -2.71 0.75
CA TRP A 80 8.04 -1.82 1.12
C TRP A 80 7.82 -1.76 2.63
N LYS A 81 7.87 -2.90 3.35
CA LYS A 81 7.78 -2.94 4.82
C LYS A 81 8.86 -2.06 5.47
N ILE A 82 10.10 -2.07 4.93
CA ILE A 82 11.21 -1.24 5.41
C ILE A 82 11.02 0.24 5.02
N ASN A 83 10.66 0.52 3.76
CA ASN A 83 10.53 1.88 3.25
C ASN A 83 9.31 2.62 3.82
N LEU A 84 8.27 1.89 4.21
CA LEU A 84 7.14 2.40 4.97
C LEU A 84 7.45 2.51 6.49
N GLY A 85 8.61 2.05 6.94
CA GLY A 85 9.02 2.15 8.34
C GLY A 85 8.31 1.17 9.27
N TYR A 86 7.72 0.12 8.74
CA TYR A 86 7.13 -0.97 9.52
C TYR A 86 8.21 -1.91 10.03
N LEU A 87 9.12 -2.37 9.17
CA LEU A 87 10.28 -3.14 9.57
C LEU A 87 11.52 -2.25 9.71
N PRO A 88 12.33 -2.45 10.77
CA PRO A 88 13.63 -1.82 10.87
C PRO A 88 14.59 -2.42 9.84
N ILE A 89 15.66 -1.67 9.50
CA ILE A 89 16.72 -2.20 8.63
C ILE A 89 17.53 -3.31 9.31
N ASP A 90 17.55 -3.32 10.63
CA ASP A 90 18.21 -4.31 11.45
C ASP A 90 17.38 -5.59 11.53
N THR A 91 17.79 -6.61 10.78
CA THR A 91 17.07 -7.88 10.67
C THR A 91 16.99 -8.66 11.99
N ASP A 92 17.90 -8.42 12.93
CA ASP A 92 17.88 -9.08 14.23
C ASP A 92 16.68 -8.62 15.10
N GLN A 93 16.06 -7.51 14.74
CA GLN A 93 14.88 -6.97 15.42
C GLN A 93 13.55 -7.44 14.81
N TRP A 94 13.57 -8.09 13.64
CA TRP A 94 12.34 -8.41 12.89
C TRP A 94 11.37 -9.29 13.66
N ASP A 95 11.86 -10.39 14.25
CA ASP A 95 11.00 -11.33 15.00
C ASP A 95 10.29 -10.65 16.17
N ASN A 96 11.01 -9.77 16.89
CA ASN A 96 10.46 -9.05 18.00
C ASN A 96 9.45 -7.98 17.56
N GLU A 97 9.79 -7.19 16.52
CA GLU A 97 8.90 -6.14 16.00
C GLU A 97 7.64 -6.74 15.38
N LEU A 98 7.76 -7.80 14.58
CA LEU A 98 6.62 -8.49 14.00
C LEU A 98 5.71 -9.08 15.07
N SER A 99 6.27 -9.84 16.04
CA SER A 99 5.52 -10.43 17.14
C SER A 99 4.75 -9.37 17.94
N LYS A 100 5.43 -8.28 18.29
CA LYS A 100 4.85 -7.16 19.03
C LYS A 100 3.71 -6.50 18.23
N LYS A 101 3.98 -6.08 17.00
CA LYS A 101 3.05 -5.34 16.16
C LYS A 101 1.81 -6.17 15.75
N ARG A 102 2.03 -7.43 15.40
CA ARG A 102 0.95 -8.37 15.11
C ARG A 102 0.10 -8.63 16.36
N GLY A 103 0.74 -8.77 17.53
CA GLY A 103 0.03 -8.89 18.82
C GLY A 103 -0.80 -7.65 19.17
N GLU A 104 -0.27 -6.44 18.99
CA GLU A 104 -1.00 -5.18 19.19
C GLU A 104 -2.22 -5.10 18.25
N TYR A 105 -2.07 -5.46 16.97
CA TYR A 105 -3.18 -5.47 16.02
C TYR A 105 -4.30 -6.46 16.42
N GLN A 106 -3.96 -7.65 16.92
CA GLN A 106 -4.96 -8.59 17.45
C GLN A 106 -5.70 -8.04 18.66
N GLN A 107 -5.01 -7.28 19.52
CA GLN A 107 -5.68 -6.58 20.63
C GLN A 107 -6.68 -5.53 20.13
N PHE A 108 -6.32 -4.75 19.09
CA PHE A 108 -7.25 -3.80 18.47
C PHE A 108 -8.49 -4.50 17.92
N LYS A 109 -8.33 -5.60 17.20
CA LYS A 109 -9.45 -6.41 16.70
C LYS A 109 -10.36 -6.87 17.84
N LYS A 110 -9.80 -7.35 18.94
CA LYS A 110 -10.57 -7.76 20.12
C LYS A 110 -11.38 -6.60 20.71
N LEU A 111 -10.77 -5.45 20.92
CA LEU A 111 -11.45 -4.25 21.44
C LEU A 111 -12.61 -3.80 20.53
N ILE A 112 -12.40 -3.84 19.21
CA ILE A 112 -13.43 -3.49 18.25
C ILE A 112 -14.59 -4.50 18.28
N LYS A 113 -14.30 -5.80 18.36
CA LYS A 113 -15.29 -6.86 18.49
C LYS A 113 -16.18 -6.66 19.72
N GLU A 114 -15.56 -6.38 20.88
CA GLU A 114 -16.27 -6.12 22.13
C GLU A 114 -17.17 -4.87 22.05
N LYS A 115 -16.69 -3.81 21.37
CA LYS A 115 -17.48 -2.60 21.15
C LYS A 115 -18.68 -2.86 20.25
N LEU A 116 -18.46 -3.46 19.09
CA LEU A 116 -19.55 -3.78 18.15
C LEU A 116 -20.61 -4.69 18.78
N GLN A 117 -20.17 -5.65 19.61
CA GLN A 117 -21.08 -6.48 20.38
C GLN A 117 -21.99 -5.64 21.31
N LYS A 118 -21.42 -4.67 22.04
CA LYS A 118 -22.18 -3.77 22.90
C LYS A 118 -23.15 -2.88 22.12
N GLU A 119 -22.74 -2.38 20.93
CA GLU A 119 -23.62 -1.61 20.05
C GLU A 119 -24.82 -2.43 19.55
N ILE A 120 -24.60 -3.72 19.24
CA ILE A 120 -25.67 -4.63 18.84
C ILE A 120 -26.62 -4.92 20.01
N GLU A 121 -26.10 -5.19 21.21
CA GLU A 121 -26.89 -5.48 22.40
C GLU A 121 -27.73 -4.27 22.86
N SER A 122 -27.16 -3.08 22.80
CA SER A 122 -27.83 -1.84 23.16
C SER A 122 -28.72 -1.27 22.05
N LYS A 123 -28.65 -1.79 20.84
CA LYS A 123 -29.28 -1.25 19.62
C LYS A 123 -28.87 0.20 19.32
N ASP A 124 -27.68 0.63 19.78
CA ASP A 124 -27.09 1.94 19.54
C ASP A 124 -25.94 1.80 18.49
N TYR A 125 -26.32 1.86 17.22
CA TYR A 125 -25.46 1.53 16.08
C TYR A 125 -24.57 2.70 15.63
N LYS A 126 -23.75 3.26 16.50
CA LYS A 126 -22.86 4.42 16.23
C LYS A 126 -21.84 4.17 15.10
N SER A 127 -21.39 2.94 14.99
CA SER A 127 -20.38 2.54 13.99
C SER A 127 -20.97 2.20 12.62
N LYS A 128 -22.31 2.22 12.48
CA LYS A 128 -23.00 1.73 11.27
C LYS A 128 -22.67 2.53 10.03
N GLU A 129 -22.83 3.86 10.09
CA GLU A 129 -22.62 4.74 8.93
C GLU A 129 -21.19 4.67 8.40
N LEU A 130 -20.22 4.70 9.30
CA LEU A 130 -18.81 4.59 8.94
C LEU A 130 -18.51 3.27 8.23
N LEU A 131 -19.04 2.17 8.76
CA LEU A 131 -18.79 0.85 8.20
C LEU A 131 -19.50 0.67 6.85
N GLU A 132 -20.72 1.17 6.69
CA GLU A 132 -21.43 1.16 5.40
C GLU A 132 -20.67 1.98 4.34
N GLN A 133 -20.06 3.10 4.73
CA GLN A 133 -19.24 3.90 3.83
C GLN A 133 -17.98 3.12 3.40
N ILE A 134 -17.25 2.54 4.35
CA ILE A 134 -16.06 1.72 4.06
C ILE A 134 -16.41 0.56 3.13
N ILE A 135 -17.49 -0.17 3.42
CA ILE A 135 -17.96 -1.28 2.59
C ILE A 135 -18.22 -0.82 1.16
N LYS A 136 -18.97 0.28 0.97
CA LYS A 136 -19.28 0.82 -0.36
C LYS A 136 -18.02 1.21 -1.11
N ASP A 137 -17.04 1.80 -0.45
CA ASP A 137 -15.80 2.25 -1.06
C ASP A 137 -14.90 1.05 -1.41
N VAL A 138 -14.73 0.10 -0.51
CA VAL A 138 -13.94 -1.12 -0.78
C VAL A 138 -14.51 -1.92 -1.94
N TYR A 139 -15.83 -2.07 -2.05
CA TYR A 139 -16.43 -2.77 -3.19
C TYR A 139 -16.33 -2.01 -4.52
N ARG A 140 -15.96 -0.73 -4.49
CA ARG A 140 -15.64 0.06 -5.69
C ARG A 140 -14.15 0.06 -6.00
N THR A 141 -13.32 -0.37 -5.03
CA THR A 141 -11.86 -0.44 -5.19
C THR A 141 -11.53 -1.41 -6.30
N ASN A 142 -10.95 -0.88 -7.35
CA ASN A 142 -10.34 -1.63 -8.44
C ASN A 142 -11.15 -2.87 -8.86
N MET A 143 -12.46 -2.66 -9.21
CA MET A 143 -13.40 -3.72 -9.59
C MET A 143 -12.90 -4.64 -10.72
N GLN A 144 -11.85 -4.24 -11.43
CA GLN A 144 -11.21 -5.03 -12.48
C GLN A 144 -10.36 -6.18 -11.93
N LEU A 145 -9.95 -6.11 -10.65
CA LEU A 145 -9.16 -7.16 -10.01
C LEU A 145 -10.06 -8.18 -9.32
N SER A 146 -10.22 -9.33 -9.99
CA SER A 146 -10.88 -10.49 -9.40
C SER A 146 -10.25 -10.94 -8.07
N PHE A 147 -8.98 -10.58 -7.81
CA PHE A 147 -8.25 -10.90 -6.58
C PHE A 147 -9.01 -10.51 -5.31
N PHE A 148 -9.51 -9.28 -5.23
CA PHE A 148 -10.17 -8.81 -4.00
C PHE A 148 -11.47 -9.53 -3.67
N PHE A 149 -12.08 -10.17 -4.65
CA PHE A 149 -13.30 -10.98 -4.47
C PHE A 149 -13.00 -12.46 -4.29
N GLN A 150 -11.75 -12.89 -4.41
CA GLN A 150 -11.37 -14.27 -4.12
C GLN A 150 -11.30 -14.53 -2.62
N SER A 151 -11.37 -15.83 -2.28
CA SER A 151 -11.21 -16.27 -0.90
C SER A 151 -9.79 -16.06 -0.41
N THR A 152 -9.64 -15.62 0.85
CA THR A 152 -8.34 -15.62 1.55
C THR A 152 -7.76 -17.03 1.70
N ASN A 153 -8.62 -18.04 1.68
CA ASN A 153 -8.20 -19.45 1.65
C ASN A 153 -7.82 -19.86 0.23
N LYS A 154 -6.53 -20.01 -0.05
CA LYS A 154 -5.97 -20.40 -1.36
C LYS A 154 -6.50 -21.72 -1.92
N SER A 155 -7.03 -22.62 -1.08
CA SER A 155 -7.65 -23.88 -1.55
C SER A 155 -9.04 -23.67 -2.15
N LYS A 156 -9.63 -22.47 -2.01
CA LYS A 156 -10.98 -22.14 -2.44
C LYS A 156 -10.96 -21.00 -3.45
N VAL A 157 -11.22 -21.31 -4.70
CA VAL A 157 -11.31 -20.32 -5.79
C VAL A 157 -12.78 -20.12 -6.13
N PHE A 158 -13.28 -18.89 -6.02
CA PHE A 158 -14.64 -18.54 -6.40
C PHE A 158 -14.76 -18.33 -7.89
N ASN A 159 -15.78 -18.93 -8.48
CA ASN A 159 -16.15 -18.63 -9.86
C ASN A 159 -16.92 -17.28 -9.94
N LYS A 160 -17.18 -16.82 -11.17
CA LYS A 160 -17.82 -15.52 -11.41
C LYS A 160 -19.21 -15.40 -10.77
N GLU A 161 -19.99 -16.47 -10.75
CA GLU A 161 -21.35 -16.50 -10.16
C GLU A 161 -21.27 -16.41 -8.64
N GLU A 162 -20.35 -17.14 -8.01
CA GLU A 162 -20.09 -17.08 -6.57
C GLU A 162 -19.64 -15.68 -6.15
N ILE A 163 -18.73 -15.05 -6.92
CA ILE A 163 -18.28 -13.68 -6.69
C ILE A 163 -19.45 -12.70 -6.75
N LEU A 164 -20.30 -12.79 -7.79
CA LEU A 164 -21.49 -11.94 -7.89
C LEU A 164 -22.46 -12.15 -6.73
N ASN A 165 -22.68 -13.40 -6.32
CA ASN A 165 -23.57 -13.74 -5.20
C ASN A 165 -23.01 -13.20 -3.86
N ILE A 166 -21.69 -13.29 -3.63
CA ILE A 166 -21.03 -12.72 -2.47
C ILE A 166 -21.18 -11.20 -2.49
N TYR A 167 -20.95 -10.55 -3.63
CA TYR A 167 -21.10 -9.10 -3.80
C TYR A 167 -22.53 -8.63 -3.49
N GLU A 168 -23.56 -9.25 -4.09
CA GLU A 168 -24.96 -8.86 -3.88
C GLU A 168 -25.41 -9.10 -2.41
N LYS A 169 -24.98 -10.19 -1.78
CA LYS A 169 -25.25 -10.44 -0.36
C LYS A 169 -24.64 -9.37 0.53
N ARG A 170 -23.46 -8.84 0.19
CA ARG A 170 -22.75 -7.88 1.02
C ARG A 170 -23.13 -6.44 0.74
N LYS A 171 -23.55 -6.13 -0.47
CA LYS A 171 -24.14 -4.83 -0.81
C LYS A 171 -25.39 -4.51 0.02
N ASN A 172 -26.13 -5.54 0.39
CA ASN A 172 -27.34 -5.46 1.21
C ASN A 172 -27.11 -5.91 2.67
N TRP A 173 -25.91 -5.71 3.19
CA TRP A 173 -25.56 -6.20 4.52
C TRP A 173 -26.36 -5.55 5.63
N ASP A 174 -26.93 -6.40 6.49
CA ASP A 174 -27.55 -6.00 7.75
C ASP A 174 -26.46 -5.82 8.82
N PHE A 175 -26.43 -4.66 9.47
CA PHE A 175 -25.47 -4.34 10.53
C PHE A 175 -25.45 -5.38 11.66
N SER A 176 -26.56 -6.09 11.91
CA SER A 176 -26.60 -7.18 12.87
C SER A 176 -25.65 -8.35 12.55
N LYS A 177 -25.27 -8.48 11.29
CA LYS A 177 -24.34 -9.51 10.78
C LYS A 177 -22.87 -9.07 10.76
N ILE A 178 -22.56 -7.83 11.13
CA ILE A 178 -21.19 -7.32 11.29
C ILE A 178 -20.37 -8.10 12.30
N LYS A 179 -21.04 -8.76 13.25
CA LYS A 179 -20.40 -9.79 14.07
C LYS A 179 -19.52 -10.70 13.23
N ASP A 180 -20.01 -11.06 12.06
CA ASP A 180 -19.36 -12.03 11.21
C ASP A 180 -18.04 -11.46 10.63
N VAL A 181 -17.92 -10.15 10.37
CA VAL A 181 -16.67 -9.50 9.93
C VAL A 181 -15.59 -9.55 11.01
N TYR A 182 -15.93 -9.64 12.28
CA TYR A 182 -15.00 -9.72 13.40
C TYR A 182 -15.02 -11.07 14.17
N GLN A 183 -15.77 -12.08 13.71
CA GLN A 183 -15.81 -13.42 14.32
C GLN A 183 -14.78 -14.40 13.71
N TYR A 184 -13.74 -13.95 13.18
CA TYR A 184 -12.81 -14.45 12.18
C TYR A 184 -11.93 -15.64 12.47
N ASP A 185 -12.22 -16.51 13.35
CA ASP A 185 -11.41 -17.71 13.45
C ASP A 185 -11.82 -18.83 12.47
N ASN A 186 -12.94 -18.67 11.73
CA ASN A 186 -13.43 -19.68 10.77
C ASN A 186 -14.46 -19.17 9.75
N PHE A 187 -14.22 -18.04 9.10
CA PHE A 187 -15.17 -17.54 8.11
C PHE A 187 -14.99 -18.29 6.77
N GLU A 188 -15.86 -19.22 6.49
CA GLU A 188 -15.78 -20.15 5.34
C GLU A 188 -15.71 -19.48 3.96
N ASN A 189 -16.11 -18.20 3.87
CA ASN A 189 -16.19 -17.43 2.64
C ASN A 189 -15.55 -16.03 2.76
N GLU A 190 -14.52 -15.88 3.60
CA GLU A 190 -13.79 -14.62 3.69
C GLU A 190 -13.11 -14.28 2.38
N THR A 191 -13.27 -13.03 1.93
CA THR A 191 -12.60 -12.50 0.75
C THR A 191 -11.50 -11.51 1.14
N HIS A 192 -10.60 -11.23 0.23
CA HIS A 192 -9.60 -10.18 0.43
C HIS A 192 -10.24 -8.79 0.64
N SER A 193 -11.42 -8.52 0.07
CA SER A 193 -12.19 -7.30 0.37
C SER A 193 -12.62 -7.20 1.83
N ASP A 194 -12.95 -8.32 2.48
CA ASP A 194 -13.33 -8.31 3.90
C ASP A 194 -12.16 -7.93 4.78
N VAL A 195 -10.95 -8.34 4.40
CA VAL A 195 -9.73 -7.96 5.11
C VAL A 195 -9.48 -6.46 4.96
N LEU A 196 -9.65 -5.87 3.75
CA LEU A 196 -9.54 -4.43 3.57
C LEU A 196 -10.54 -3.66 4.43
N ILE A 197 -11.80 -4.09 4.46
CA ILE A 197 -12.84 -3.48 5.30
C ILE A 197 -12.41 -3.49 6.77
N ARG A 198 -11.90 -4.62 7.25
CA ARG A 198 -11.43 -4.82 8.62
C ARG A 198 -10.28 -3.90 8.99
N ILE A 199 -9.28 -3.79 8.12
CA ILE A 199 -8.12 -2.91 8.30
C ILE A 199 -8.58 -1.45 8.38
N LEU A 200 -9.38 -0.99 7.42
CA LEU A 200 -9.85 0.40 7.35
C LEU A 200 -10.72 0.77 8.54
N PHE A 201 -11.60 -0.13 8.95
CA PHE A 201 -12.44 0.10 10.12
C PHE A 201 -11.60 0.13 11.41
N THR A 202 -10.62 -0.78 11.55
CA THR A 202 -9.67 -0.78 12.66
C THR A 202 -8.87 0.52 12.71
N TYR A 203 -8.36 0.98 11.56
CA TYR A 203 -7.66 2.25 11.44
C TYR A 203 -8.52 3.41 11.93
N SER A 204 -9.72 3.55 11.40
CA SER A 204 -10.64 4.64 11.73
C SER A 204 -11.08 4.63 13.20
N TYR A 205 -11.09 3.44 13.83
CA TYR A 205 -11.43 3.30 15.22
C TYR A 205 -10.29 3.70 16.16
N ILE A 206 -9.05 3.35 15.80
CA ILE A 206 -7.85 3.59 16.63
C ILE A 206 -7.34 5.01 16.44
N ILE A 207 -7.32 5.51 15.20
CA ILE A 207 -6.81 6.85 14.87
C ILE A 207 -7.98 7.83 14.87
N LYS A 208 -8.12 8.58 15.96
CA LYS A 208 -9.24 9.52 16.15
C LYS A 208 -9.05 10.85 15.44
N ASP A 209 -7.80 11.23 15.19
CA ASP A 209 -7.45 12.54 14.65
C ASP A 209 -7.74 12.62 13.15
N VAL A 210 -7.71 11.51 12.45
CA VAL A 210 -8.04 11.41 11.02
C VAL A 210 -9.12 10.35 10.86
N SER A 211 -10.36 10.80 10.68
CA SER A 211 -11.48 9.91 10.35
C SER A 211 -11.25 9.22 8.99
N TYR A 212 -11.99 8.17 8.70
CA TYR A 212 -11.98 7.57 7.37
C TYR A 212 -12.42 8.58 6.31
N HIS A 213 -11.62 8.72 5.28
CA HIS A 213 -11.93 9.50 4.08
C HIS A 213 -12.00 8.58 2.87
N GLN A 214 -12.93 8.87 1.99
CA GLN A 214 -13.05 8.17 0.71
C GLN A 214 -11.72 8.24 -0.05
N GLY A 215 -11.22 7.10 -0.50
CA GLY A 215 -9.93 6.95 -1.16
C GLY A 215 -8.85 6.27 -0.32
N MET A 216 -9.01 6.18 0.99
CA MET A 216 -8.10 5.41 1.84
C MET A 216 -8.07 3.93 1.47
N ASN A 217 -9.17 3.39 0.96
CA ASN A 217 -9.27 2.05 0.39
C ASN A 217 -8.30 1.84 -0.79
N GLU A 218 -8.17 2.84 -1.65
CA GLU A 218 -7.27 2.79 -2.81
C GLU A 218 -5.79 2.83 -2.41
N LEU A 219 -5.45 3.47 -1.30
CA LEU A 219 -4.10 3.48 -0.75
C LEU A 219 -3.74 2.18 -0.02
N LEU A 220 -4.72 1.55 0.63
CA LEU A 220 -4.51 0.26 1.31
C LEU A 220 -4.37 -0.89 0.32
N ALA A 221 -5.16 -0.88 -0.75
CA ALA A 221 -5.26 -2.00 -1.68
C ALA A 221 -3.91 -2.44 -2.29
N PRO A 222 -3.02 -1.55 -2.79
CA PRO A 222 -1.71 -1.94 -3.31
C PRO A 222 -0.79 -2.56 -2.24
N ILE A 223 -0.82 -2.05 -1.01
CA ILE A 223 -0.04 -2.59 0.11
C ILE A 223 -0.48 -4.02 0.41
N TYR A 224 -1.78 -4.21 0.62
CA TYR A 224 -2.34 -5.51 0.94
C TYR A 224 -2.13 -6.51 -0.21
N TYR A 225 -2.36 -6.09 -1.46
CA TYR A 225 -2.10 -6.92 -2.63
C TYR A 225 -0.65 -7.37 -2.70
N CYS A 226 0.30 -6.45 -2.56
CA CYS A 226 1.73 -6.73 -2.58
C CYS A 226 2.12 -7.77 -1.51
N TYR A 227 1.58 -7.66 -0.29
CA TYR A 227 1.93 -8.57 0.81
C TYR A 227 1.22 -9.93 0.71
N SER A 228 0.04 -9.97 0.10
CA SER A 228 -0.75 -11.21 -0.05
C SER A 228 -0.31 -12.06 -1.23
N TYR A 229 0.28 -11.45 -2.26
CA TYR A 229 0.60 -12.14 -3.52
C TYR A 229 1.68 -13.20 -3.35
N ASP A 230 2.69 -12.95 -2.54
CA ASP A 230 3.79 -13.88 -2.30
C ASP A 230 4.22 -13.90 -0.83
N LYS A 231 3.50 -14.69 -0.04
CA LYS A 231 3.80 -14.89 1.38
C LYS A 231 5.15 -15.57 1.60
N LEU A 232 5.69 -15.42 2.80
CA LEU A 232 6.81 -16.18 3.35
C LEU A 232 6.44 -17.66 3.60
N GLY A 233 5.99 -18.37 2.54
CA GLY A 233 5.60 -19.77 2.64
C GLY A 233 4.38 -20.03 3.52
N GLU A 234 4.31 -21.25 4.10
CA GLU A 234 3.21 -21.68 4.96
C GLU A 234 3.27 -21.09 6.39
N GLU A 235 4.40 -20.52 6.77
CA GLU A 235 4.64 -19.99 8.12
C GLU A 235 4.04 -18.59 8.33
N GLU A 236 3.74 -17.83 7.27
CA GLU A 236 3.09 -16.53 7.34
C GLU A 236 1.58 -16.68 7.09
N THR A 237 0.79 -16.37 8.11
CA THR A 237 -0.68 -16.50 8.07
C THR A 237 -1.35 -15.31 7.40
N GLU A 238 -2.63 -15.46 7.00
CA GLU A 238 -3.44 -14.34 6.51
C GLU A 238 -3.60 -13.25 7.58
N ALA A 239 -3.68 -13.66 8.86
CA ALA A 239 -3.76 -12.75 9.99
C ALA A 239 -2.47 -11.90 10.15
N ASP A 240 -1.31 -12.47 9.81
CA ASP A 240 -0.03 -11.77 9.80
C ASP A 240 0.02 -10.73 8.69
N ILE A 241 -0.42 -11.09 7.48
CA ILE A 241 -0.48 -10.19 6.33
C ILE A 241 -1.44 -9.03 6.60
N GLU A 242 -2.59 -9.31 7.22
CA GLU A 242 -3.55 -8.29 7.62
C GLU A 242 -2.93 -7.30 8.59
N ALA A 243 -2.24 -7.77 9.62
CA ALA A 243 -1.56 -6.93 10.61
C ALA A 243 -0.42 -6.11 9.98
N ASP A 244 0.40 -6.74 9.15
CA ASP A 244 1.52 -6.07 8.46
C ASP A 244 1.02 -4.96 7.52
N SER A 245 -0.10 -5.23 6.83
CA SER A 245 -0.76 -4.25 5.95
C SER A 245 -1.33 -3.07 6.74
N PHE A 246 -1.94 -3.33 7.90
CA PHE A 246 -2.45 -2.29 8.79
C PHE A 246 -1.33 -1.33 9.24
N TRP A 247 -0.21 -1.86 9.74
CA TRP A 247 0.89 -1.03 10.23
C TRP A 247 1.60 -0.26 9.11
N SER A 248 1.78 -0.89 7.96
CA SER A 248 2.34 -0.23 6.78
C SER A 248 1.44 0.88 6.26
N PHE A 249 0.12 0.63 6.22
CA PHE A 249 -0.88 1.63 5.86
C PHE A 249 -0.92 2.80 6.86
N LEU A 250 -0.90 2.50 8.16
CA LEU A 250 -0.83 3.53 9.21
C LEU A 250 0.37 4.46 9.01
N ASN A 251 1.54 3.89 8.73
CA ASN A 251 2.75 4.68 8.49
C ASN A 251 2.67 5.50 7.20
N LEU A 252 2.05 4.97 6.14
CA LEU A 252 1.79 5.72 4.92
C LEU A 252 0.85 6.90 5.21
N MET A 253 -0.25 6.66 5.92
CA MET A 253 -1.21 7.71 6.28
C MET A 253 -0.60 8.81 7.14
N ASN A 254 0.34 8.47 8.04
CA ASN A 254 1.10 9.48 8.80
C ASN A 254 1.92 10.42 7.89
N ASN A 255 2.39 9.93 6.73
CA ASN A 255 3.07 10.77 5.73
C ASN A 255 2.10 11.59 4.87
N LEU A 256 0.84 11.17 4.78
CA LEU A 256 -0.17 11.77 3.91
C LEU A 256 -1.25 12.55 4.67
N LYS A 257 -1.17 12.63 6.01
CA LYS A 257 -2.24 13.21 6.84
C LYS A 257 -2.70 14.59 6.37
N ASN A 258 -1.76 15.46 5.98
CA ASN A 258 -2.05 16.81 5.50
C ASN A 258 -2.81 16.84 4.15
N ASN A 259 -2.91 15.69 3.44
CA ASN A 259 -3.73 15.57 2.23
C ASN A 259 -5.22 15.32 2.57
N PHE A 260 -5.51 14.94 3.82
CA PHE A 260 -6.83 14.57 4.31
C PHE A 260 -7.39 15.55 5.34
N ASP A 261 -6.73 16.69 5.54
CA ASP A 261 -7.22 17.75 6.41
C ASP A 261 -8.50 18.39 5.84
N ASN A 262 -9.43 18.73 6.73
CA ASN A 262 -10.72 19.30 6.34
C ASN A 262 -10.61 20.57 5.49
N ASP A 263 -9.56 21.36 5.71
CA ASP A 263 -9.33 22.63 5.01
C ASP A 263 -8.67 22.44 3.65
N GLN A 264 -8.16 21.22 3.35
CA GLN A 264 -7.42 20.87 2.13
C GLN A 264 -6.23 21.79 1.82
N GLU A 265 -5.75 22.55 2.81
CA GLU A 265 -4.64 23.49 2.64
C GLU A 265 -3.38 22.83 2.11
N GLY A 266 -3.06 21.63 2.62
CA GLY A 266 -1.93 20.86 2.14
C GLY A 266 -2.02 20.45 0.66
N LEU A 267 -3.24 20.17 0.16
CA LEU A 267 -3.46 19.84 -1.26
C LEU A 267 -3.37 21.08 -2.15
N PHE A 268 -3.96 22.19 -1.75
CA PHE A 268 -3.85 23.46 -2.49
C PHE A 268 -2.39 23.89 -2.57
N PHE A 269 -1.66 23.80 -1.48
CA PHE A 269 -0.24 24.11 -1.46
C PHE A 269 0.56 23.22 -2.43
N LYS A 270 0.32 21.90 -2.45
CA LYS A 270 0.98 20.98 -3.38
C LYS A 270 0.62 21.26 -4.84
N SER A 271 -0.63 21.65 -5.09
CA SER A 271 -1.10 22.09 -6.41
C SER A 271 -0.36 23.33 -6.91
N GLU A 272 -0.22 24.35 -6.06
CA GLU A 272 0.58 25.56 -6.40
C GLU A 272 2.05 25.22 -6.62
N LEU A 273 2.62 24.37 -5.76
CA LEU A 273 4.00 23.94 -5.87
C LEU A 273 4.25 23.19 -7.18
N LEU A 274 3.31 22.30 -7.58
CA LEU A 274 3.36 21.64 -8.89
C LEU A 274 3.40 22.65 -10.05
N GLY A 275 2.58 23.72 -9.97
CA GLY A 275 2.59 24.80 -10.94
C GLY A 275 3.94 25.52 -11.04
N ARG A 276 4.55 25.83 -9.90
CA ARG A 276 5.90 26.43 -9.87
C ARG A 276 6.96 25.49 -10.44
N CYS A 277 6.87 24.19 -10.14
CA CYS A 277 7.75 23.19 -10.73
C CYS A 277 7.54 23.09 -12.25
N LEU A 278 6.31 23.13 -12.73
CA LEU A 278 5.99 23.11 -14.15
C LEU A 278 6.53 24.33 -14.89
N GLU A 279 6.44 25.53 -14.31
CA GLU A 279 7.03 26.76 -14.89
C GLU A 279 8.54 26.61 -15.11
N ILE A 280 9.24 25.94 -14.18
CA ILE A 280 10.69 25.70 -14.30
C ILE A 280 10.99 24.67 -15.40
N VAL A 281 10.17 23.61 -15.52
CA VAL A 281 10.42 22.49 -16.43
C VAL A 281 9.98 22.81 -17.86
N ASP A 282 8.80 23.39 -18.03
CA ASP A 282 8.24 23.79 -19.33
C ASP A 282 7.30 24.99 -19.21
N LYS A 283 7.87 26.18 -19.36
CA LYS A 283 7.13 27.44 -19.25
C LYS A 283 5.99 27.57 -20.26
N ASN A 284 6.11 26.97 -21.45
CA ASN A 284 5.06 27.07 -22.48
C ASN A 284 3.80 26.29 -22.05
N ILE A 285 3.98 25.09 -21.45
CA ILE A 285 2.85 24.34 -20.89
C ILE A 285 2.21 25.13 -19.77
N TYR A 286 3.01 25.66 -18.84
CA TYR A 286 2.52 26.46 -17.71
C TYR A 286 1.67 27.65 -18.17
N LEU A 287 2.19 28.45 -19.12
CA LEU A 287 1.45 29.61 -19.66
C LEU A 287 0.16 29.19 -20.38
N SER A 288 0.20 28.09 -21.15
CA SER A 288 -0.99 27.59 -21.85
C SER A 288 -2.09 27.16 -20.88
N LEU A 289 -1.76 26.52 -19.75
CA LEU A 289 -2.74 26.20 -18.71
C LEU A 289 -3.34 27.45 -18.09
N LEU A 290 -2.52 28.49 -17.82
CA LEU A 290 -3.00 29.76 -17.27
C LEU A 290 -3.94 30.49 -18.25
N GLU A 291 -3.56 30.62 -19.52
CA GLU A 291 -4.36 31.29 -20.56
C GLU A 291 -5.73 30.62 -20.75
N LYS A 292 -5.79 29.29 -20.57
CA LYS A 292 -7.02 28.49 -20.69
C LYS A 292 -7.79 28.34 -19.37
N ASN A 293 -7.36 29.02 -18.29
CA ASN A 293 -7.94 28.96 -16.96
C ASN A 293 -8.01 27.52 -16.39
N VAL A 294 -7.07 26.64 -16.76
CA VAL A 294 -6.95 25.29 -16.21
C VAL A 294 -6.08 25.35 -14.96
N LYS A 295 -6.72 25.30 -13.80
CA LYS A 295 -6.01 25.28 -12.53
C LYS A 295 -5.48 23.87 -12.23
N ASN A 296 -4.29 23.78 -11.65
CA ASN A 296 -3.66 22.49 -11.33
C ASN A 296 -4.53 21.65 -10.37
N GLU A 297 -5.21 22.28 -9.42
CA GLU A 297 -6.11 21.63 -8.45
C GLU A 297 -7.22 20.79 -9.11
N TYR A 298 -7.67 21.15 -10.32
CA TYR A 298 -8.73 20.41 -11.02
C TYR A 298 -8.35 18.99 -11.43
N PHE A 299 -7.05 18.68 -11.46
CA PHE A 299 -6.57 17.37 -11.88
C PHE A 299 -5.56 16.73 -10.91
N CYS A 300 -4.66 17.50 -10.28
CA CYS A 300 -3.55 16.93 -9.52
C CYS A 300 -3.93 16.51 -8.09
N CYS A 301 -4.98 17.07 -7.48
CA CYS A 301 -5.36 16.71 -6.11
C CYS A 301 -5.57 15.21 -5.95
N ARG A 302 -6.27 14.57 -6.91
CA ARG A 302 -6.46 13.12 -6.93
C ARG A 302 -5.13 12.37 -6.92
N TRP A 303 -4.13 12.82 -7.68
CA TRP A 303 -2.82 12.18 -7.76
C TRP A 303 -2.07 12.23 -6.42
N PHE A 304 -2.15 13.35 -5.70
CA PHE A 304 -1.55 13.48 -4.38
C PHE A 304 -2.31 12.71 -3.29
N ILE A 305 -3.64 12.63 -3.37
CA ILE A 305 -4.46 11.88 -2.41
C ILE A 305 -4.27 10.38 -2.62
N MET A 306 -4.38 9.90 -3.87
CA MET A 306 -4.46 8.47 -4.20
C MET A 306 -3.13 7.86 -4.64
N LEU A 307 -2.06 8.66 -4.76
CA LEU A 307 -0.77 8.19 -5.28
C LEU A 307 -0.92 7.39 -6.58
N PHE A 308 -1.79 7.85 -7.48
CA PHE A 308 -2.13 7.25 -8.77
C PHE A 308 -2.83 5.87 -8.72
N SER A 309 -3.27 5.40 -7.54
CA SER A 309 -3.86 4.05 -7.40
C SER A 309 -5.15 3.86 -8.20
N GLN A 310 -5.85 4.94 -8.56
CA GLN A 310 -7.07 4.89 -9.40
C GLN A 310 -6.80 5.10 -10.89
N ASP A 311 -5.58 5.45 -11.25
CA ASP A 311 -5.25 5.93 -12.58
C ASP A 311 -4.60 4.84 -13.46
N PHE A 312 -4.11 3.74 -12.83
CA PHE A 312 -3.38 2.67 -13.49
C PHE A 312 -3.84 1.29 -13.03
N GLU A 313 -3.50 0.25 -13.77
CA GLU A 313 -3.70 -1.13 -13.36
C GLU A 313 -2.72 -1.54 -12.25
N ILE A 314 -3.06 -2.57 -11.48
CA ILE A 314 -2.30 -2.95 -10.27
C ILE A 314 -0.82 -3.22 -10.54
N GLY A 315 -0.46 -3.85 -11.66
CA GLY A 315 0.93 -4.09 -12.02
C GLY A 315 1.73 -2.79 -12.17
N ASP A 316 1.13 -1.81 -12.85
CA ASP A 316 1.71 -0.48 -13.04
C ASP A 316 1.72 0.33 -11.74
N ILE A 317 0.67 0.20 -10.91
CA ILE A 317 0.64 0.80 -9.57
C ILE A 317 1.80 0.31 -8.72
N LEU A 318 2.08 -0.99 -8.69
CA LEU A 318 3.20 -1.53 -7.92
C LEU A 318 4.53 -0.92 -8.36
N ARG A 319 4.75 -0.74 -9.67
CA ARG A 319 5.97 -0.15 -10.23
C ARG A 319 6.08 1.36 -9.93
N LEU A 320 4.97 2.09 -10.04
CA LEU A 320 4.92 3.51 -9.64
C LEU A 320 5.17 3.67 -8.13
N TRP A 321 4.64 2.74 -7.32
CA TRP A 321 4.84 2.79 -5.89
C TRP A 321 6.26 2.37 -5.46
N ASP A 322 6.94 1.50 -6.20
CA ASP A 322 8.38 1.29 -5.99
C ASP A 322 9.10 2.65 -6.04
N LEU A 323 8.82 3.46 -7.07
CA LEU A 323 9.39 4.79 -7.21
C LEU A 323 8.95 5.76 -6.09
N ILE A 324 7.66 5.81 -5.77
CA ILE A 324 7.12 6.69 -4.71
C ILE A 324 7.71 6.32 -3.34
N LEU A 325 7.79 5.04 -3.02
CA LEU A 325 8.28 4.57 -1.74
C LEU A 325 9.81 4.62 -1.62
N SER A 326 10.54 4.86 -2.71
CA SER A 326 11.99 5.01 -2.70
C SER A 326 12.49 6.30 -2.03
N ASN A 327 11.61 7.12 -1.47
CA ASN A 327 11.97 8.34 -0.77
C ASN A 327 11.30 8.41 0.61
N LYS A 328 11.96 9.04 1.58
CA LYS A 328 11.39 9.29 2.91
C LYS A 328 10.11 10.11 2.81
N ASN A 329 10.14 11.19 2.05
CA ASN A 329 8.95 11.97 1.70
C ASN A 329 8.19 11.30 0.57
N LYS A 330 7.03 10.71 0.85
CA LYS A 330 6.23 9.95 -0.13
C LYS A 330 5.61 10.83 -1.23
N ASN A 331 5.50 12.14 -1.00
CA ASN A 331 5.08 13.08 -2.03
C ASN A 331 6.20 13.45 -3.03
N TYR A 332 7.47 13.15 -2.72
CA TYR A 332 8.61 13.57 -3.55
C TYR A 332 8.46 13.14 -5.01
N TYR A 333 8.31 11.83 -5.25
CA TYR A 333 8.16 11.32 -6.61
C TYR A 333 6.79 11.59 -7.23
N VAL A 334 5.75 11.87 -6.42
CA VAL A 334 4.45 12.29 -6.94
C VAL A 334 4.57 13.55 -7.80
N PHE A 335 5.42 14.51 -7.40
CA PHE A 335 5.70 15.70 -8.23
C PHE A 335 6.34 15.34 -9.57
N TYR A 336 7.34 14.48 -9.59
CA TYR A 336 8.03 14.10 -10.83
C TYR A 336 7.13 13.28 -11.76
N ILE A 337 6.34 12.38 -11.24
CA ILE A 337 5.36 11.60 -11.99
C ILE A 337 4.28 12.54 -12.56
N SER A 338 3.76 13.46 -11.75
CA SER A 338 2.78 14.46 -12.20
C SER A 338 3.33 15.34 -13.33
N LEU A 339 4.56 15.82 -13.20
CA LEU A 339 5.23 16.57 -14.27
C LEU A 339 5.40 15.70 -15.54
N GLY A 340 5.73 14.42 -15.38
CA GLY A 340 5.82 13.46 -16.48
C GLY A 340 4.52 13.36 -17.25
N ILE A 341 3.40 13.15 -16.54
CA ILE A 341 2.05 13.10 -17.15
C ILE A 341 1.75 14.41 -17.92
N ILE A 342 1.99 15.56 -17.28
CA ILE A 342 1.75 16.87 -17.91
C ILE A 342 2.58 17.05 -19.19
N ILE A 343 3.85 16.66 -19.17
CA ILE A 343 4.73 16.74 -20.36
C ILE A 343 4.27 15.80 -21.46
N MET A 344 3.86 14.59 -21.14
CA MET A 344 3.30 13.63 -22.13
C MET A 344 2.02 14.19 -22.80
N ARG A 345 1.25 15.00 -22.09
CA ARG A 345 0.02 15.66 -22.59
C ARG A 345 0.28 17.01 -23.28
N LYS A 346 1.53 17.44 -23.42
CA LYS A 346 1.91 18.76 -23.98
C LYS A 346 1.16 19.13 -25.26
N LYS A 347 1.01 18.19 -26.21
CA LYS A 347 0.32 18.47 -27.49
C LYS A 347 -1.15 18.84 -27.28
N ILE A 348 -1.83 18.14 -26.38
CA ILE A 348 -3.26 18.40 -26.06
C ILE A 348 -3.34 19.73 -25.29
N ILE A 349 -2.46 19.97 -24.33
CA ILE A 349 -2.47 21.21 -23.53
C ILE A 349 -2.26 22.44 -24.41
N ILE A 350 -1.38 22.40 -25.38
CA ILE A 350 -1.10 23.55 -26.25
C ILE A 350 -2.24 23.79 -27.23
N ASN A 351 -2.82 22.77 -27.84
CA ASN A 351 -3.76 22.91 -28.96
C ASN A 351 -5.22 22.75 -28.55
N GLY A 352 -5.52 22.04 -27.47
CA GLY A 352 -6.88 21.74 -27.01
C GLY A 352 -7.50 22.87 -26.21
N ASP A 353 -8.79 22.77 -25.98
CA ASP A 353 -9.54 23.63 -25.05
C ASP A 353 -9.49 23.11 -23.60
N MET A 354 -10.12 23.84 -22.66
CA MET A 354 -10.15 23.47 -21.25
C MET A 354 -10.79 22.07 -21.03
N ALA A 355 -11.85 21.73 -21.76
CA ALA A 355 -12.56 20.45 -21.59
C ALA A 355 -11.69 19.28 -22.05
N GLU A 356 -11.04 19.42 -23.21
CA GLU A 356 -10.12 18.42 -23.75
C GLU A 356 -8.90 18.20 -22.81
N ILE A 357 -8.35 19.27 -22.24
CA ILE A 357 -7.25 19.22 -21.29
C ILE A 357 -7.67 18.49 -20.00
N LEU A 358 -8.81 18.85 -19.42
CA LEU A 358 -9.29 18.17 -18.21
C LEU A 358 -9.63 16.70 -18.47
N GLN A 359 -10.21 16.38 -19.64
CA GLN A 359 -10.50 15.01 -20.02
C GLN A 359 -9.22 14.17 -20.15
N CYS A 360 -8.16 14.71 -20.74
CA CYS A 360 -6.89 13.98 -20.91
C CYS A 360 -6.16 13.72 -19.58
N PHE A 361 -6.43 14.50 -18.54
CA PHE A 361 -5.92 14.24 -17.19
C PHE A 361 -6.81 13.30 -16.36
N GLN A 362 -8.08 13.14 -16.74
CA GLN A 362 -8.99 12.20 -16.08
C GLN A 362 -8.79 10.76 -16.56
N LYS A 363 -8.27 10.55 -17.78
CA LYS A 363 -8.02 9.24 -18.38
C LYS A 363 -6.54 9.11 -18.69
N LEU A 364 -5.87 8.21 -17.99
CA LEU A 364 -4.44 7.94 -18.14
C LEU A 364 -4.15 6.53 -18.70
N ASP A 365 -5.18 5.82 -19.09
CA ASP A 365 -5.15 4.43 -19.62
C ASP A 365 -4.34 4.25 -20.90
N ASP A 366 -4.09 5.33 -21.64
CA ASP A 366 -3.20 5.34 -22.81
C ASP A 366 -1.73 5.66 -22.48
N ILE A 367 -1.41 5.95 -21.21
CA ILE A 367 -0.04 6.21 -20.77
C ILE A 367 0.63 4.89 -20.39
N LEU A 368 1.70 4.55 -21.10
CA LEU A 368 2.54 3.42 -20.72
C LEU A 368 3.37 3.78 -19.48
N CYS A 369 3.19 3.02 -18.42
CA CYS A 369 3.83 3.24 -17.12
C CYS A 369 5.36 3.33 -17.22
N ASP A 370 6.00 2.47 -18.01
CA ASP A 370 7.45 2.48 -18.23
C ASP A 370 7.93 3.80 -18.80
N ASN A 371 7.23 4.34 -19.81
CA ASN A 371 7.56 5.61 -20.40
C ASN A 371 7.41 6.76 -19.39
N LEU A 372 6.37 6.70 -18.57
CA LEU A 372 6.13 7.68 -17.52
C LEU A 372 7.24 7.67 -16.47
N ILE A 373 7.67 6.50 -16.01
CA ILE A 373 8.78 6.36 -15.07
C ILE A 373 10.09 6.89 -15.66
N ILE A 374 10.37 6.57 -16.92
CA ILE A 374 11.56 7.08 -17.62
C ILE A 374 11.53 8.61 -17.69
N ILE A 375 10.39 9.20 -18.08
CA ILE A 375 10.25 10.66 -18.17
C ILE A 375 10.38 11.30 -16.78
N ALA A 376 9.76 10.75 -15.76
CA ALA A 376 9.87 11.26 -14.39
C ALA A 376 11.33 11.28 -13.89
N ARG A 377 12.10 10.21 -14.18
CA ARG A 377 13.53 10.13 -13.86
C ARG A 377 14.36 11.14 -14.65
N GLN A 378 14.10 11.31 -15.95
CA GLN A 378 14.77 12.31 -16.78
C GLN A 378 14.51 13.74 -16.29
N ILE A 379 13.28 14.05 -15.86
CA ILE A 379 12.95 15.33 -15.26
C ILE A 379 13.75 15.51 -13.96
N LYS A 380 13.77 14.50 -13.09
CA LYS A 380 14.55 14.53 -11.85
C LYS A 380 16.03 14.77 -12.16
N GLU A 381 16.65 14.01 -13.03
CA GLU A 381 18.05 14.11 -13.37
C GLU A 381 18.40 15.53 -13.86
N LYS A 382 17.60 16.06 -14.79
CA LYS A 382 17.83 17.36 -15.39
C LYS A 382 17.56 18.55 -14.45
N TRP A 383 16.53 18.44 -13.59
CA TRP A 383 16.00 19.60 -12.87
C TRP A 383 16.12 19.48 -11.34
N LYS A 384 16.66 18.38 -10.80
CA LYS A 384 16.76 18.09 -9.37
C LYS A 384 17.20 19.29 -8.54
N SER A 385 18.31 19.92 -8.90
CA SER A 385 18.90 21.04 -8.13
C SER A 385 17.97 22.27 -8.01
N LYS A 386 17.06 22.46 -8.96
CA LYS A 386 16.09 23.55 -8.95
C LYS A 386 14.78 23.14 -8.30
N LEU A 387 14.31 21.92 -8.55
CA LEU A 387 13.04 21.41 -8.04
C LEU A 387 13.12 21.04 -6.57
N ASP A 388 14.21 20.40 -6.12
CA ASP A 388 14.38 20.01 -4.71
C ASP A 388 14.35 21.21 -3.76
N LYS A 389 14.87 22.36 -4.19
CA LYS A 389 14.74 23.60 -3.41
C LYS A 389 13.26 23.98 -3.15
N ASN A 390 12.39 23.70 -4.10
CA ASN A 390 10.96 23.96 -3.96
C ASN A 390 10.24 22.82 -3.24
N ILE A 391 10.53 21.56 -3.59
CA ILE A 391 9.81 20.39 -3.06
C ILE A 391 10.23 20.06 -1.62
N ILE A 392 11.54 20.09 -1.30
CA ILE A 392 12.08 19.69 -0.01
C ILE A 392 11.99 20.82 1.01
N SER A 393 12.43 22.04 0.64
CA SER A 393 12.48 23.16 1.58
C SER A 393 11.12 23.63 2.07
N GLN A 394 10.06 23.24 1.40
CA GLN A 394 8.70 23.60 1.77
C GLN A 394 7.95 22.43 2.43
N SER A 395 8.30 21.16 2.12
CA SER A 395 7.79 20.02 2.87
C SER A 395 8.34 19.94 4.31
N GLU A 396 9.50 20.54 4.59
CA GLU A 396 10.04 20.67 5.97
C GLU A 396 9.34 21.75 6.81
N LYS A 397 8.53 22.61 6.21
CA LYS A 397 7.73 23.61 6.92
C LYS A 397 6.34 23.11 7.30
N GLU A 398 5.90 21.96 6.74
CA GLU A 398 4.63 21.31 7.06
C GLU A 398 4.75 20.30 8.22
N PHE A 399 5.98 20.06 8.75
CA PHE A 399 6.27 19.22 9.90
C PHE A 399 6.76 20.08 11.08
#